data_e0ebdb7825492eea3ffc9ece97660d0b
#
_entry.id   e0ebdb7825492eea3ffc9ece97660d0b
#
_cell.length_a   1.000
_cell.length_b   1.000
_cell.length_c   1.000
_cell.angle_alpha   90.00
_cell.angle_beta   90.00
_cell.angle_gamma   90.00
#
_symmetry.space_group_name_H-M   'P 1'
#
loop_
_entity.id
_entity.type
_entity.pdbx_description
1 polymer ?
#
loop_
_entity_poly.entity_id
_entity_poly.type
_entity_poly.pdbx_seq_one_letter_code
_entity_poly.pdbx_strand_id
1 'polypeptide(L)'
;NVTIDTNSTTTNRADITIAAVTGGSNTLTLTTENNVTGTDITASGNISGVTTLTLASVGGTATLSGDVDVTTLTVGNTVANVAFTGNGSSVTNAVSFANDGTLILGTSGGTQTYNGGLTTTSVGGTVTLNGTIASSDDAITLGAVTLGSNVTIDTNSTTTNRADITIAAVTGGS
;
A
#
# COMPACT_ATOMS: atom_id res chain seq x y z
N ASN A 1 -17.47 -11.73 -1.17
CA ASN A 1 -16.38 -11.46 -0.23
C ASN A 1 -15.53 -12.71 -0.09
N VAL A 2 -14.23 -12.57 -0.23
CA VAL A 2 -13.26 -13.66 -0.07
C VAL A 2 -12.27 -13.27 1.01
N THR A 3 -11.99 -14.18 1.92
CA THR A 3 -10.91 -14.07 2.90
C THR A 3 -9.94 -15.21 2.65
N ILE A 4 -8.67 -14.90 2.49
CA ILE A 4 -7.57 -15.86 2.50
C ILE A 4 -6.85 -15.68 3.83
N ASP A 5 -6.93 -16.69 4.65
CA ASP A 5 -6.43 -16.70 6.02
C ASP A 5 -5.56 -17.93 6.22
N THR A 6 -4.30 -17.77 6.57
CA THR A 6 -3.39 -18.87 6.87
C THR A 6 -3.30 -19.16 8.38
N ASN A 7 -4.12 -18.49 9.19
CA ASN A 7 -4.20 -18.67 10.63
C ASN A 7 -5.32 -19.65 11.02
N SER A 8 -5.08 -20.92 11.03
CA SER A 8 -6.08 -21.90 11.45
C SER A 8 -5.84 -22.49 12.84
N THR A 9 -5.82 -21.72 13.90
CA THR A 9 -5.88 -22.20 15.30
C THR A 9 -4.61 -22.73 15.95
N THR A 10 -3.49 -22.85 15.30
CA THR A 10 -2.23 -23.38 15.89
C THR A 10 -1.00 -22.57 15.49
N THR A 11 0.13 -22.88 16.08
CA THR A 11 1.40 -22.18 15.96
C THR A 11 2.06 -22.25 14.57
N ASN A 12 1.49 -22.99 13.63
CA ASN A 12 2.03 -23.11 12.27
C ASN A 12 1.23 -22.23 11.31
N ARG A 13 1.82 -21.17 10.85
CA ARG A 13 1.29 -20.25 9.87
C ARG A 13 2.11 -20.30 8.60
N ALA A 14 1.50 -19.94 7.50
CA ALA A 14 2.15 -19.99 6.19
C ALA A 14 2.01 -18.65 5.49
N ASP A 15 2.90 -18.42 4.54
CA ASP A 15 2.83 -17.28 3.64
C ASP A 15 1.65 -17.40 2.68
N ILE A 16 1.17 -16.26 2.22
CA ILE A 16 0.21 -16.18 1.12
C ILE A 16 0.97 -15.73 -0.13
N THR A 17 0.94 -16.56 -1.16
CA THR A 17 1.49 -16.20 -2.47
C THR A 17 0.39 -16.17 -3.52
N ILE A 18 0.28 -15.06 -4.23
CA ILE A 18 -0.74 -14.81 -5.25
C ILE A 18 -0.05 -14.35 -6.53
N ALA A 19 -0.34 -14.99 -7.66
CA ALA A 19 0.18 -14.56 -8.96
C ALA A 19 -0.57 -13.33 -9.47
N ALA A 20 -1.89 -13.39 -9.55
CA ALA A 20 -2.76 -12.28 -9.94
C ALA A 20 -4.18 -12.50 -9.40
N VAL A 21 -4.96 -11.42 -9.32
CA VAL A 21 -6.37 -11.45 -8.91
C VAL A 21 -7.22 -10.66 -9.88
N THR A 22 -8.34 -11.25 -10.31
CA THR A 22 -9.44 -10.55 -10.99
C THR A 22 -10.70 -10.70 -10.15
N GLY A 23 -11.16 -9.63 -9.52
CA GLY A 23 -12.08 -9.71 -8.39
C GLY A 23 -13.56 -9.74 -8.72
N GLY A 24 -13.99 -9.31 -9.91
CA GLY A 24 -15.43 -9.26 -10.28
C GLY A 24 -16.26 -8.40 -9.34
N SER A 25 -15.74 -7.26 -8.88
CA SER A 25 -16.37 -6.33 -7.91
C SER A 25 -16.63 -6.90 -6.52
N ASN A 26 -15.85 -7.89 -6.09
CA ASN A 26 -15.89 -8.44 -4.74
C ASN A 26 -14.86 -7.80 -3.81
N THR A 27 -14.94 -8.12 -2.53
CA THR A 27 -13.90 -7.76 -1.56
C THR A 27 -12.93 -8.91 -1.35
N LEU A 28 -11.66 -8.59 -1.17
CA LEU A 28 -10.59 -9.53 -0.84
C LEU A 28 -9.92 -9.12 0.47
N THR A 29 -9.87 -10.03 1.42
CA THR A 29 -9.11 -9.86 2.67
C THR A 29 -7.98 -10.87 2.69
N LEU A 30 -6.76 -10.41 2.98
CA LEU A 30 -5.57 -11.22 3.15
C LEU A 30 -5.07 -11.07 4.58
N THR A 31 -4.80 -12.17 5.25
CA THR A 31 -4.31 -12.16 6.63
C THR A 31 -3.43 -13.38 6.90
N THR A 32 -2.27 -13.15 7.53
CA THR A 32 -1.36 -14.19 8.01
C THR A 32 -1.21 -14.14 9.53
N GLU A 33 -1.94 -13.21 10.18
CA GLU A 33 -1.83 -12.87 11.60
C GLU A 33 -0.46 -12.23 11.99
N ASN A 34 -0.51 -11.25 12.86
CA ASN A 34 0.67 -10.45 13.23
C ASN A 34 1.46 -10.97 14.44
N ASN A 35 0.95 -11.94 15.16
CA ASN A 35 1.61 -12.50 16.36
C ASN A 35 2.65 -13.59 16.04
N VAL A 36 2.94 -13.82 14.75
CA VAL A 36 4.04 -14.66 14.28
C VAL A 36 4.89 -13.86 13.31
N THR A 37 6.07 -13.49 13.73
CA THR A 37 7.03 -12.80 12.88
C THR A 37 7.42 -13.65 11.67
N GLY A 38 7.55 -13.01 10.51
CA GLY A 38 8.07 -13.63 9.28
C GLY A 38 7.03 -14.33 8.42
N THR A 39 5.72 -14.18 8.67
CA THR A 39 4.69 -14.65 7.73
C THR A 39 4.35 -13.56 6.74
N ASP A 40 4.58 -13.82 5.46
CA ASP A 40 4.51 -12.84 4.39
C ASP A 40 3.27 -12.99 3.51
N ILE A 41 2.88 -11.89 2.87
CA ILE A 41 1.97 -11.88 1.73
C ILE A 41 2.77 -11.42 0.52
N THR A 42 2.76 -12.20 -0.56
CA THR A 42 3.40 -11.85 -1.83
C THR A 42 2.38 -11.90 -2.95
N ALA A 43 2.04 -10.75 -3.52
CA ALA A 43 1.28 -10.63 -4.76
C ALA A 43 2.20 -10.11 -5.86
N SER A 44 2.61 -11.01 -6.77
CA SER A 44 3.56 -10.69 -7.84
C SER A 44 2.89 -10.17 -9.11
N GLY A 45 1.62 -10.48 -9.32
CA GLY A 45 0.83 -10.00 -10.46
C GLY A 45 -0.22 -8.99 -10.03
N ASN A 46 -0.94 -8.47 -11.01
CA ASN A 46 -1.91 -7.41 -10.80
C ASN A 46 -3.12 -7.88 -9.98
N ILE A 47 -3.61 -6.98 -9.13
CA ILE A 47 -4.89 -7.13 -8.41
C ILE A 47 -5.85 -6.11 -9.00
N SER A 48 -6.86 -6.57 -9.73
CA SER A 48 -7.83 -5.73 -10.42
C SER A 48 -9.27 -6.21 -10.26
N GLY A 49 -10.24 -5.32 -10.47
CA GLY A 49 -11.66 -5.65 -10.35
C GLY A 49 -12.09 -6.00 -8.91
N VAL A 50 -11.24 -5.77 -7.92
CA VAL A 50 -11.56 -5.89 -6.49
C VAL A 50 -12.09 -4.55 -6.01
N THR A 51 -13.26 -4.53 -5.38
CA THR A 51 -13.80 -3.29 -4.81
C THR A 51 -13.01 -2.86 -3.59
N THR A 52 -12.76 -3.79 -2.66
CA THR A 52 -11.98 -3.52 -1.46
C THR A 52 -10.89 -4.58 -1.31
N LEU A 53 -9.64 -4.14 -1.23
CA LEU A 53 -8.52 -4.96 -0.78
C LEU A 53 -8.20 -4.61 0.66
N THR A 54 -8.19 -5.61 1.53
CA THR A 54 -7.82 -5.46 2.94
C THR A 54 -6.60 -6.32 3.25
N LEU A 55 -5.55 -5.68 3.74
CA LEU A 55 -4.44 -6.32 4.45
C LEU A 55 -4.76 -6.21 5.94
N ALA A 56 -5.25 -7.29 6.54
CA ALA A 56 -5.83 -7.22 7.88
C ALA A 56 -4.79 -7.35 8.98
N SER A 57 -3.96 -8.40 8.92
CA SER A 57 -2.95 -8.71 9.93
C SER A 57 -1.84 -9.52 9.26
N VAL A 58 -0.62 -9.03 9.30
CA VAL A 58 0.53 -9.63 8.62
C VAL A 58 1.75 -9.54 9.53
N GLY A 59 2.33 -10.69 9.90
CA GLY A 59 3.44 -10.74 10.83
C GLY A 59 4.80 -10.42 10.22
N GLY A 60 4.91 -10.47 8.89
CA GLY A 60 6.10 -10.13 8.11
C GLY A 60 5.84 -8.95 7.18
N THR A 61 6.05 -9.14 5.89
CA THR A 61 5.88 -8.11 4.86
C THR A 61 4.74 -8.45 3.92
N ALA A 62 3.83 -7.52 3.69
CA ALA A 62 2.90 -7.57 2.57
C ALA A 62 3.55 -6.89 1.36
N THR A 63 3.99 -7.70 0.39
CA THR A 63 4.60 -7.25 -0.86
C THR A 63 3.61 -7.33 -2.01
N LEU A 64 3.22 -6.18 -2.56
CA LEU A 64 2.35 -6.04 -3.72
C LEU A 64 3.19 -5.45 -4.86
N SER A 65 3.76 -6.34 -5.71
CA SER A 65 4.67 -5.92 -6.78
C SER A 65 3.97 -5.66 -8.10
N GLY A 66 2.82 -6.29 -8.32
CA GLY A 66 1.94 -5.97 -9.44
C GLY A 66 1.12 -4.71 -9.19
N ASP A 67 0.47 -4.20 -10.24
CA ASP A 67 -0.42 -3.06 -10.09
C ASP A 67 -1.67 -3.43 -9.28
N VAL A 68 -2.10 -2.53 -8.43
CA VAL A 68 -3.30 -2.70 -7.60
C VAL A 68 -4.30 -1.63 -7.99
N ASP A 69 -5.36 -2.07 -8.71
CA ASP A 69 -6.44 -1.22 -9.18
C ASP A 69 -7.72 -1.56 -8.41
N VAL A 70 -7.97 -0.79 -7.36
CA VAL A 70 -9.07 -1.04 -6.42
C VAL A 70 -9.80 0.25 -6.07
N THR A 71 -11.06 0.13 -5.65
CA THR A 71 -11.79 1.29 -5.14
C THR A 71 -11.28 1.67 -3.75
N THR A 72 -11.09 0.69 -2.87
CA THR A 72 -10.65 0.92 -1.49
C THR A 72 -9.47 0.00 -1.16
N LEU A 73 -8.41 0.57 -0.61
CA LEU A 73 -7.31 -0.16 0.01
C LEU A 73 -7.34 0.10 1.52
N THR A 74 -7.41 -0.96 2.31
CA THR A 74 -7.33 -0.89 3.77
C THR A 74 -6.10 -1.63 4.25
N VAL A 75 -5.27 -0.95 5.02
CA VAL A 75 -4.09 -1.56 5.67
C VAL A 75 -4.27 -1.42 7.18
N GLY A 76 -4.37 -2.55 7.85
CA GLY A 76 -4.53 -2.58 9.31
C GLY A 76 -3.25 -2.16 10.04
N ASN A 77 -3.43 -1.64 11.25
CA ASN A 77 -2.31 -1.33 12.17
C ASN A 77 -1.62 -2.58 12.74
N THR A 78 -2.12 -3.76 12.43
CA THR A 78 -1.52 -5.06 12.76
C THR A 78 -0.76 -5.67 11.57
N VAL A 79 -0.55 -4.91 10.51
CA VAL A 79 0.36 -5.25 9.42
C VAL A 79 1.75 -4.77 9.79
N ALA A 80 2.74 -5.66 9.84
CA ALA A 80 4.09 -5.27 10.23
C ALA A 80 4.71 -4.37 9.15
N ASN A 81 4.99 -4.89 7.97
CA ASN A 81 5.61 -4.09 6.89
C ASN A 81 4.78 -4.16 5.60
N VAL A 82 4.87 -3.10 4.80
CA VAL A 82 4.22 -3.02 3.49
C VAL A 82 5.22 -2.59 2.42
N ALA A 83 5.28 -3.33 1.33
CA ALA A 83 5.97 -2.95 0.11
C ALA A 83 4.94 -2.90 -1.04
N PHE A 84 4.42 -1.71 -1.33
CA PHE A 84 3.45 -1.45 -2.38
C PHE A 84 4.19 -0.83 -3.56
N THR A 85 4.65 -1.67 -4.49
CA THR A 85 5.65 -1.30 -5.50
C THR A 85 5.17 -1.45 -6.95
N GLY A 86 3.88 -1.69 -7.17
CA GLY A 86 3.28 -1.69 -8.51
C GLY A 86 3.59 -0.40 -9.27
N ASN A 87 3.79 -0.53 -10.58
CA ASN A 87 4.28 0.55 -11.44
C ASN A 87 3.17 1.51 -11.88
N GLY A 88 1.92 1.03 -11.96
CA GLY A 88 0.76 1.77 -12.46
C GLY A 88 -0.46 1.71 -11.54
N SER A 89 -0.28 1.46 -10.26
CA SER A 89 -1.37 1.25 -9.30
C SER A 89 -2.30 2.45 -9.16
N SER A 90 -3.61 2.18 -9.00
CA SER A 90 -4.63 3.20 -8.79
C SER A 90 -5.59 2.80 -7.67
N VAL A 91 -5.75 3.68 -6.68
CA VAL A 91 -6.74 3.53 -5.61
C VAL A 91 -7.71 4.71 -5.66
N THR A 92 -9.02 4.43 -5.73
CA THR A 92 -10.03 5.47 -5.92
C THR A 92 -10.28 6.28 -4.66
N ASN A 93 -10.50 5.61 -3.53
CA ASN A 93 -10.80 6.28 -2.26
C ASN A 93 -9.52 6.70 -1.52
N ALA A 94 -9.67 7.59 -0.56
CA ALA A 94 -8.58 8.00 0.32
C ALA A 94 -7.90 6.80 0.99
N VAL A 95 -6.57 6.82 1.03
CA VAL A 95 -5.77 5.77 1.66
C VAL A 95 -5.03 6.33 2.86
N SER A 96 -5.14 5.63 3.98
CA SER A 96 -4.31 5.87 5.16
C SER A 96 -3.52 4.62 5.49
N PHE A 97 -2.19 4.71 5.40
CA PHE A 97 -1.31 3.66 5.88
C PHE A 97 -1.05 3.87 7.38
N ALA A 98 -1.27 2.81 8.15
CA ALA A 98 -1.08 2.81 9.60
C ALA A 98 -0.36 1.54 10.08
N ASN A 99 0.36 0.87 9.18
CA ASN A 99 1.13 -0.33 9.51
C ASN A 99 2.22 -0.04 10.55
N ASP A 100 2.52 -1.04 11.38
CA ASP A 100 3.36 -0.89 12.56
C ASP A 100 4.86 -0.71 12.24
N GLY A 101 5.32 -1.26 11.12
CA GLY A 101 6.71 -1.19 10.68
C GLY A 101 6.90 -0.31 9.43
N THR A 102 7.73 -0.77 8.50
CA THR A 102 8.14 -0.01 7.32
C THR A 102 7.07 0.04 6.23
N LEU A 103 7.08 1.13 5.46
CA LEU A 103 6.26 1.30 4.27
C LEU A 103 7.15 1.69 3.09
N ILE A 104 7.05 0.96 1.98
CA ILE A 104 7.67 1.31 0.71
C ILE A 104 6.55 1.59 -0.29
N LEU A 105 6.54 2.77 -0.89
CA LEU A 105 5.60 3.16 -1.93
C LEU A 105 6.32 3.43 -3.25
N GLY A 106 5.76 2.90 -4.31
CA GLY A 106 6.21 3.11 -5.67
C GLY A 106 7.45 2.34 -6.07
N THR A 107 7.83 2.51 -7.31
CA THR A 107 9.05 1.99 -7.94
C THR A 107 9.67 3.08 -8.80
N SER A 108 10.98 3.01 -9.02
CA SER A 108 11.70 3.98 -9.85
C SER A 108 11.09 4.09 -11.24
N GLY A 109 10.67 5.29 -11.61
CA GLY A 109 10.01 5.58 -12.90
C GLY A 109 8.54 5.17 -13.00
N GLY A 110 7.97 4.55 -11.96
CA GLY A 110 6.56 4.21 -11.90
C GLY A 110 5.68 5.32 -11.35
N THR A 111 4.37 5.16 -11.46
CA THR A 111 3.37 6.08 -10.92
C THR A 111 2.35 5.31 -10.09
N GLN A 112 2.08 5.78 -8.89
CA GLN A 112 0.96 5.32 -8.07
C GLN A 112 -0.01 6.48 -7.85
N THR A 113 -1.28 6.26 -8.14
CA THR A 113 -2.33 7.28 -8.03
C THR A 113 -3.29 6.94 -6.89
N TYR A 114 -3.36 7.81 -5.91
CA TYR A 114 -4.28 7.76 -4.78
C TYR A 114 -5.35 8.82 -4.99
N ASN A 115 -6.36 8.51 -5.81
CA ASN A 115 -7.32 9.50 -6.29
C ASN A 115 -7.98 10.30 -5.16
N GLY A 116 -8.38 9.67 -4.07
CA GLY A 116 -8.97 10.33 -2.90
C GLY A 116 -7.97 10.83 -1.86
N GLY A 117 -6.68 10.88 -2.21
CA GLY A 117 -5.62 11.35 -1.31
C GLY A 117 -4.90 10.23 -0.54
N LEU A 118 -3.79 10.61 0.07
CA LEU A 118 -2.87 9.68 0.76
C LEU A 118 -2.43 10.25 2.11
N THR A 119 -2.44 9.41 3.13
CA THR A 119 -1.88 9.73 4.45
C THR A 119 -0.94 8.63 4.93
N THR A 120 0.25 9.01 5.40
CA THR A 120 1.25 8.07 5.98
C THR A 120 1.74 8.48 7.37
N THR A 121 1.07 9.43 8.01
CA THR A 121 1.51 9.97 9.32
C THR A 121 1.41 8.99 10.48
N SER A 122 0.66 7.89 10.30
CA SER A 122 0.45 6.85 11.32
C SER A 122 1.30 5.59 11.08
N VAL A 123 2.19 5.60 10.10
CA VAL A 123 3.14 4.49 9.88
C VAL A 123 4.15 4.46 11.01
N GLY A 124 4.31 3.30 11.65
CA GLY A 124 5.18 3.15 12.82
C GLY A 124 6.69 3.17 12.51
N GLY A 125 7.07 2.80 11.29
CA GLY A 125 8.46 2.74 10.84
C GLY A 125 8.81 3.75 9.74
N THR A 126 9.88 3.45 9.02
CA THR A 126 10.35 4.31 7.91
C THR A 126 9.41 4.22 6.71
N VAL A 127 9.07 5.38 6.14
CA VAL A 127 8.36 5.49 4.86
C VAL A 127 9.37 5.79 3.76
N THR A 128 9.48 4.90 2.77
CA THR A 128 10.35 5.09 1.60
C THR A 128 9.48 5.34 0.37
N LEU A 129 9.81 6.40 -0.38
CA LEU A 129 9.11 6.78 -1.60
C LEU A 129 9.98 6.55 -2.83
N ASN A 130 9.35 6.09 -3.91
CA ASN A 130 9.98 5.91 -5.22
C ASN A 130 9.04 6.36 -6.34
N GLY A 131 9.60 6.92 -7.42
CA GLY A 131 8.84 7.30 -8.60
C GLY A 131 7.83 8.42 -8.34
N THR A 132 6.67 8.35 -8.96
CA THR A 132 5.61 9.36 -8.83
C THR A 132 4.51 8.87 -7.88
N ILE A 133 4.20 9.69 -6.88
CA ILE A 133 3.07 9.52 -5.97
C ILE A 133 2.07 10.62 -6.29
N ALA A 134 0.92 10.26 -6.82
CA ALA A 134 -0.05 11.22 -7.33
C ALA A 134 -1.42 11.10 -6.65
N SER A 135 -2.19 12.18 -6.69
CA SER A 135 -3.63 12.20 -6.42
C SER A 135 -4.36 12.99 -7.51
N SER A 136 -5.69 12.93 -7.51
CA SER A 136 -6.50 13.62 -8.51
C SER A 136 -7.08 14.94 -8.03
N ASP A 137 -6.55 15.65 -7.13
CA ASP A 137 -6.99 16.90 -6.49
C ASP A 137 -7.21 16.75 -4.98
N ASP A 138 -6.78 15.63 -4.43
CA ASP A 138 -6.90 15.35 -3.00
C ASP A 138 -5.55 15.46 -2.30
N ALA A 139 -5.58 15.79 -1.01
CA ALA A 139 -4.38 16.09 -0.26
C ALA A 139 -3.47 14.85 -0.09
N ILE A 140 -2.16 15.07 -0.17
CA ILE A 140 -1.13 14.09 0.18
C ILE A 140 -0.44 14.56 1.47
N THR A 141 -0.65 13.81 2.56
CA THR A 141 -0.10 14.12 3.87
C THR A 141 0.86 13.01 4.32
N LEU A 142 2.14 13.33 4.34
CA LEU A 142 3.20 12.38 4.63
C LEU A 142 3.86 12.66 5.98
N GLY A 143 4.17 11.61 6.72
CA GLY A 143 5.10 11.67 7.85
C GLY A 143 6.52 11.98 7.40
N ALA A 144 7.52 11.60 8.19
CA ALA A 144 8.91 11.65 7.75
C ALA A 144 9.16 10.58 6.66
N VAL A 145 9.78 10.99 5.54
CA VAL A 145 10.02 10.11 4.40
C VAL A 145 11.49 10.04 4.02
N THR A 146 11.89 8.89 3.47
CA THR A 146 13.19 8.68 2.83
C THR A 146 12.97 8.53 1.32
N LEU A 147 13.81 9.16 0.52
CA LEU A 147 13.76 9.04 -0.94
C LEU A 147 14.59 7.81 -1.36
N GLY A 148 13.94 6.79 -1.89
CA GLY A 148 14.60 5.58 -2.40
C GLY A 148 15.05 5.73 -3.87
N SER A 149 14.47 6.67 -4.60
CA SER A 149 14.83 7.03 -5.98
C SER A 149 14.47 8.49 -6.23
N ASN A 150 14.48 8.94 -7.50
CA ASN A 150 13.85 10.21 -7.86
C ASN A 150 12.34 10.14 -7.57
N VAL A 151 11.84 11.11 -6.82
CA VAL A 151 10.44 11.16 -6.38
C VAL A 151 9.77 12.43 -6.91
N THR A 152 8.58 12.26 -7.46
CA THR A 152 7.63 13.34 -7.77
C THR A 152 6.38 13.15 -6.91
N ILE A 153 5.89 14.20 -6.29
CA ILE A 153 4.59 14.20 -5.61
C ILE A 153 3.69 15.18 -6.35
N ASP A 154 2.55 14.68 -6.82
CA ASP A 154 1.65 15.44 -7.71
C ASP A 154 0.20 15.33 -7.21
N THR A 155 -0.40 16.45 -6.83
CA THR A 155 -1.83 16.54 -6.44
C THR A 155 -2.71 17.13 -7.55
N ASN A 156 -2.24 17.15 -8.78
CA ASN A 156 -2.93 17.76 -9.93
C ASN A 156 -2.94 16.81 -11.14
N SER A 157 -3.12 15.51 -10.91
CA SER A 157 -2.98 14.54 -12.00
C SER A 157 -4.11 14.57 -13.02
N THR A 158 -5.25 15.19 -12.73
CA THR A 158 -6.43 15.11 -13.62
C THR A 158 -7.17 16.42 -13.89
N THR A 159 -7.08 17.45 -13.04
CA THR A 159 -7.87 18.68 -13.17
C THR A 159 -7.12 19.96 -12.78
N THR A 160 -7.85 21.09 -12.80
CA THR A 160 -7.29 22.42 -12.47
C THR A 160 -7.30 22.75 -10.98
N ASN A 161 -7.93 21.94 -10.17
CA ASN A 161 -7.90 22.10 -8.71
C ASN A 161 -6.63 21.44 -8.16
N ARG A 162 -6.06 22.02 -7.14
CA ARG A 162 -4.84 21.54 -6.50
C ARG A 162 -5.10 21.36 -5.02
N ALA A 163 -4.64 20.26 -4.46
CA ALA A 163 -4.70 20.03 -3.04
C ALA A 163 -3.32 20.18 -2.40
N ASP A 164 -3.32 20.30 -1.09
CA ASP A 164 -2.10 20.52 -0.33
C ASP A 164 -1.20 19.28 -0.31
N ILE A 165 0.09 19.50 -0.39
CA ILE A 165 1.12 18.51 -0.08
C ILE A 165 1.75 18.90 1.25
N THR A 166 1.62 18.04 2.25
CA THR A 166 2.24 18.22 3.57
C THR A 166 3.22 17.08 3.82
N ILE A 167 4.46 17.40 4.15
CA ILE A 167 5.51 16.43 4.48
C ILE A 167 6.21 16.87 5.74
N ALA A 168 6.26 16.00 6.75
CA ALA A 168 6.87 16.34 8.03
C ALA A 168 8.40 16.49 7.93
N ALA A 169 9.07 15.61 7.19
CA ALA A 169 10.50 15.67 6.92
C ALA A 169 10.86 14.85 5.68
N VAL A 170 11.96 15.24 5.00
CA VAL A 170 12.49 14.50 3.85
C VAL A 170 13.96 14.21 4.09
N THR A 171 14.35 12.94 3.92
CA THR A 171 15.74 12.50 3.96
C THR A 171 16.09 11.90 2.59
N GLY A 172 17.23 12.28 2.04
CA GLY A 172 17.77 11.65 0.83
C GLY A 172 18.23 10.23 1.16
N GLY A 173 17.91 9.28 0.29
CA GLY A 173 18.53 7.95 0.32
C GLY A 173 20.00 8.06 -0.14
N SER A 174 20.84 7.19 0.40
CA SER A 174 22.26 7.06 -0.01
C SER A 174 22.41 6.07 -1.14
#